data_9db4eb911034fc4658eba306d629581d
#
_entry.id   9db4eb911034fc4658eba306d629581d
#
_cell.length_a   1.000
_cell.length_b   1.000
_cell.length_c   1.000
_cell.angle_alpha   90.00
_cell.angle_beta   90.00
_cell.angle_gamma   90.00
#
_symmetry.space_group_name_H-M   'P 1'
#
loop_
_entity.id
_entity.type
_entity.pdbx_description
1 polymer ?
#
loop_
_entity_poly.entity_id
_entity_poly.type
_entity_poly.pdbx_seq_one_letter_code
_entity_poly.pdbx_strand_id
1 'polypeptide(L)'
;GEWKVDGQLLLSSADEREDGVGGFVDIRRDLGEGRRMSVGYSHYDEHLDINDLGYLRRNDLRGANGRYEISRSSSERFRKSYVGYWFRAERNAAGEYVRKGMGIDADADLLNRTRIKIGAAFFPSRDEDFNSRGNGTYRLADRSRLSAQYRTDRARALSYEIKLQREDDPLGGAQLATEIGANW
;
A
#
# COMPACT_ATOMS: atom_id res chain seq x y z
N GLY A 1 5.27 -21.26 -13.42
CA GLY A 1 5.20 -19.82 -13.14
C GLY A 1 6.58 -19.18 -13.23
N GLU A 2 6.63 -17.99 -13.77
CA GLU A 2 7.86 -17.23 -13.93
C GLU A 2 8.23 -16.52 -12.63
N TRP A 3 9.53 -16.53 -12.30
CA TRP A 3 10.10 -15.77 -11.21
C TRP A 3 10.79 -14.51 -11.77
N LYS A 4 10.59 -13.40 -11.11
CA LYS A 4 11.32 -12.17 -11.36
C LYS A 4 11.89 -11.65 -10.05
N VAL A 5 13.19 -11.34 -10.06
CA VAL A 5 13.92 -10.78 -8.93
C VAL A 5 14.50 -9.44 -9.39
N ASP A 6 14.15 -8.38 -8.70
CA ASP A 6 14.70 -7.03 -8.88
C ASP A 6 15.38 -6.62 -7.57
N GLY A 7 16.50 -5.93 -7.64
CA GLY A 7 17.20 -5.45 -6.44
C GLY A 7 18.22 -4.39 -6.78
N GLN A 8 18.57 -3.61 -5.78
CA GLN A 8 19.58 -2.56 -5.88
C GLN A 8 20.35 -2.47 -4.56
N LEU A 9 21.65 -2.29 -4.65
CA LEU A 9 22.53 -1.89 -3.57
C LEU A 9 22.91 -0.42 -3.75
N LEU A 10 22.87 0.33 -2.68
CA LEU A 10 23.18 1.75 -2.62
C LEU A 10 24.29 1.97 -1.61
N LEU A 11 25.28 2.75 -1.99
CA LEU A 11 26.38 3.16 -1.13
C LEU A 11 26.52 4.68 -1.25
N SER A 12 26.67 5.36 -0.14
CA SER A 12 27.01 6.78 -0.10
C SER A 12 28.23 6.99 0.76
N SER A 13 29.15 7.80 0.26
CA SER A 13 30.34 8.24 0.99
C SER A 13 30.55 9.72 0.71
N ALA A 14 30.80 10.51 1.74
CA ALA A 14 31.10 11.92 1.62
C ALA A 14 32.19 12.30 2.62
N ASP A 15 33.03 13.25 2.25
CA ASP A 15 34.03 13.79 3.15
C ASP A 15 33.36 14.30 4.44
N GLU A 16 33.91 13.94 5.60
CA GLU A 16 33.43 14.32 6.94
C GLU A 16 32.08 13.64 7.40
N ARG A 17 31.56 12.66 6.69
CA ARG A 17 30.38 11.90 7.09
C ARG A 17 30.68 10.39 7.16
N GLU A 18 29.90 9.68 7.95
CA GLU A 18 29.95 8.21 7.96
C GLU A 18 29.37 7.65 6.66
N ASP A 19 29.98 6.58 6.17
CA ASP A 19 29.50 5.89 4.97
C ASP A 19 28.12 5.28 5.19
N GLY A 20 27.24 5.47 4.24
CA GLY A 20 25.88 4.98 4.29
C GLY A 20 25.65 3.79 3.34
N VAL A 21 24.90 2.81 3.79
CA VAL A 21 24.53 1.64 2.99
C VAL A 21 23.03 1.41 2.98
N GLY A 22 22.52 0.98 1.84
CA GLY A 22 21.12 0.61 1.72
C GLY A 22 20.86 -0.22 0.49
N GLY A 23 19.61 -0.67 0.36
CA GLY A 23 19.19 -1.43 -0.79
C GLY A 23 17.82 -2.05 -0.61
N PHE A 24 17.38 -2.70 -1.67
CA PHE A 24 16.15 -3.47 -1.65
C PHE A 24 16.25 -4.72 -2.51
N VAL A 25 15.39 -5.67 -2.24
CA VAL A 25 15.12 -6.82 -3.09
C VAL A 25 13.62 -7.03 -3.19
N ASP A 26 13.11 -7.18 -4.41
CA ASP A 26 11.75 -7.53 -4.74
C ASP A 26 11.72 -8.86 -5.48
N ILE A 27 10.94 -9.80 -4.98
CA ILE A 27 10.72 -11.10 -5.59
C ILE A 27 9.26 -11.17 -6.02
N ARG A 28 9.02 -11.46 -7.29
CA ARG A 28 7.69 -11.62 -7.86
C ARG A 28 7.57 -13.00 -8.51
N ARG A 29 6.41 -13.60 -8.37
CA ARG A 29 6.09 -14.87 -9.00
C ARG A 29 4.71 -14.83 -9.63
N ASP A 30 4.64 -15.20 -10.91
CA ASP A 30 3.40 -15.54 -11.55
C ASP A 30 3.08 -17.02 -11.29
N LEU A 31 1.97 -17.29 -10.61
CA LEU A 31 1.55 -18.63 -10.25
C LEU A 31 0.61 -19.27 -11.29
N GLY A 32 0.33 -18.53 -12.38
CA GLY A 32 -0.64 -18.94 -13.39
C GLY A 32 -2.09 -18.69 -12.96
N GLU A 33 -3.01 -18.85 -13.91
CA GLU A 33 -4.45 -18.66 -13.70
C GLU A 33 -4.82 -17.31 -13.07
N GLY A 34 -4.04 -16.24 -13.40
CA GLY A 34 -4.23 -14.89 -12.87
C GLY A 34 -3.81 -14.70 -11.42
N ARG A 35 -3.06 -15.63 -10.84
CA ARG A 35 -2.52 -15.52 -9.47
C ARG A 35 -1.10 -15.02 -9.51
N ARG A 36 -0.80 -14.02 -8.69
CA ARG A 36 0.53 -13.44 -8.54
C ARG A 36 0.87 -13.22 -7.08
N MET A 37 2.14 -13.35 -6.76
CA MET A 37 2.66 -12.98 -5.45
C MET A 37 3.90 -12.11 -5.60
N SER A 38 4.09 -11.21 -4.65
CA SER A 38 5.32 -10.43 -4.51
C SER A 38 5.68 -10.30 -3.04
N VAL A 39 6.98 -10.31 -2.77
CA VAL A 39 7.54 -10.01 -1.46
C VAL A 39 8.74 -9.11 -1.68
N GLY A 40 8.80 -8.02 -0.95
CA GLY A 40 9.91 -7.08 -0.96
C GLY A 40 10.52 -6.92 0.42
N TYR A 41 11.82 -6.68 0.45
CA TYR A 41 12.55 -6.26 1.62
C TYR A 41 13.43 -5.07 1.27
N SER A 42 13.48 -4.09 2.15
CA SER A 42 14.35 -2.92 2.02
C SER A 42 15.08 -2.65 3.32
N HIS A 43 16.30 -2.15 3.19
CA HIS A 43 17.13 -1.67 4.28
C HIS A 43 17.84 -0.41 3.85
N TYR A 44 17.71 0.65 4.62
CA TYR A 44 18.42 1.92 4.43
C TYR A 44 18.91 2.35 5.81
N ASP A 45 20.22 2.43 5.99
CA ASP A 45 20.77 2.92 7.25
C ASP A 45 20.59 4.44 7.40
N GLU A 46 20.88 4.94 8.58
CA GLU A 46 20.68 6.35 8.93
C GLU A 46 21.68 7.30 8.23
N HIS A 47 22.82 6.78 7.78
CA HIS A 47 23.87 7.55 7.11
C HIS A 47 23.71 7.58 5.59
N LEU A 48 22.82 6.75 5.02
CA LEU A 48 22.61 6.71 3.59
C LEU A 48 22.05 8.04 3.07
N ASP A 49 22.84 8.71 2.25
CA ASP A 49 22.48 9.94 1.54
C ASP A 49 22.66 9.75 0.04
N ILE A 50 21.58 9.71 -0.70
CA ILE A 50 21.55 9.57 -2.16
C ILE A 50 20.80 10.71 -2.84
N ASN A 51 20.62 11.85 -2.15
CA ASN A 51 19.77 12.93 -2.65
C ASN A 51 20.31 13.55 -3.95
N ASP A 52 21.62 13.42 -4.22
CA ASP A 52 22.23 13.85 -5.49
C ASP A 52 21.89 12.92 -6.67
N LEU A 53 21.53 11.67 -6.40
CA LEU A 53 21.20 10.66 -7.41
C LEU A 53 19.69 10.41 -7.56
N GLY A 54 18.89 10.92 -6.62
CA GLY A 54 17.46 10.71 -6.56
C GLY A 54 16.87 11.09 -5.22
N TYR A 55 15.57 10.97 -5.08
CA TYR A 55 14.86 11.27 -3.84
C TYR A 55 14.71 10.04 -2.96
N LEU A 56 15.38 10.00 -1.82
CA LEU A 56 15.10 9.05 -0.75
C LEU A 56 14.22 9.75 0.30
N ARG A 57 12.95 9.33 0.38
CA ARG A 57 11.98 9.93 1.32
C ARG A 57 12.43 9.79 2.77
N ARG A 58 13.08 8.68 3.10
CA ARG A 58 13.54 8.35 4.44
C ARG A 58 14.69 7.36 4.35
N ASN A 59 15.80 7.65 4.96
CA ASN A 59 16.81 6.72 5.44
C ASN A 59 16.38 6.15 6.81
N ASP A 60 17.21 5.42 7.52
CA ASP A 60 16.88 4.79 8.79
C ASP A 60 15.60 3.96 8.71
N LEU A 61 15.57 3.03 7.77
CA LEU A 61 14.38 2.21 7.53
C LEU A 61 14.76 0.78 7.12
N ARG A 62 14.15 -0.20 7.78
CA ARG A 62 14.20 -1.59 7.34
C ARG A 62 12.82 -2.21 7.41
N GLY A 63 12.47 -3.00 6.43
CA GLY A 63 11.14 -3.59 6.45
C GLY A 63 10.84 -4.52 5.32
N ALA A 64 9.72 -5.21 5.47
CA ALA A 64 9.18 -6.12 4.48
C ALA A 64 7.77 -5.72 4.08
N ASN A 65 7.44 -6.01 2.85
CA ASN A 65 6.10 -5.91 2.31
C ASN A 65 5.79 -7.13 1.45
N GLY A 66 4.50 -7.40 1.28
CA GLY A 66 4.10 -8.46 0.37
C GLY A 66 2.69 -8.25 -0.14
N ARG A 67 2.42 -8.87 -1.28
CA ARG A 67 1.13 -8.82 -1.94
C ARG A 67 0.83 -10.18 -2.59
N TYR A 68 -0.41 -10.61 -2.46
CA TYR A 68 -0.95 -11.76 -3.19
C TYR A 68 -2.20 -11.32 -3.93
N GLU A 69 -2.29 -11.63 -5.21
CA GLU A 69 -3.33 -11.16 -6.10
C GLU A 69 -3.96 -12.33 -6.85
N ILE A 70 -5.26 -12.25 -7.03
CA ILE A 70 -6.04 -13.16 -7.85
C ILE A 70 -6.85 -12.31 -8.83
N SER A 71 -6.61 -12.49 -10.13
CA SER A 71 -7.35 -11.82 -11.20
C SER A 71 -8.01 -12.86 -12.10
N ARG A 72 -9.24 -12.61 -12.51
CA ARG A 72 -9.95 -13.44 -13.49
C ARG A 72 -10.55 -12.55 -14.56
N SER A 73 -10.34 -12.89 -15.82
CA SER A 73 -10.74 -12.09 -16.98
C SER A 73 -12.17 -12.39 -17.48
N SER A 74 -12.79 -13.48 -17.05
CA SER A 74 -14.20 -13.75 -17.31
C SER A 74 -14.71 -14.89 -16.45
N SER A 75 -16.00 -14.86 -16.14
CA SER A 75 -16.75 -15.92 -15.51
C SER A 75 -18.24 -15.77 -15.85
N GLU A 76 -19.07 -16.68 -15.40
CA GLU A 76 -20.53 -16.60 -15.59
C GLU A 76 -21.17 -15.35 -14.97
N ARG A 77 -20.51 -14.70 -14.01
CA ARG A 77 -21.04 -13.55 -13.25
C ARG A 77 -20.27 -12.25 -13.48
N PHE A 78 -18.98 -12.35 -13.83
CA PHE A 78 -18.07 -11.22 -13.91
C PHE A 78 -17.36 -11.17 -15.26
N ARG A 79 -17.23 -9.99 -15.81
CA ARG A 79 -16.34 -9.70 -16.96
C ARG A 79 -14.88 -9.68 -16.52
N LYS A 80 -14.65 -9.16 -15.33
CA LYS A 80 -13.33 -9.13 -14.65
C LYS A 80 -13.56 -9.16 -13.16
N SER A 81 -12.68 -9.82 -12.45
CA SER A 81 -12.63 -9.72 -10.99
C SER A 81 -11.17 -9.72 -10.53
N TYR A 82 -10.94 -9.06 -9.42
CA TYR A 82 -9.65 -8.92 -8.78
C TYR A 82 -9.83 -8.99 -7.26
N VAL A 83 -8.94 -9.71 -6.59
CA VAL A 83 -8.78 -9.68 -5.14
C VAL A 83 -7.29 -9.60 -4.84
N GLY A 84 -6.90 -8.66 -4.03
CA GLY A 84 -5.54 -8.46 -3.57
C GLY A 84 -5.46 -8.42 -2.05
N TYR A 85 -4.49 -9.15 -1.51
CA TYR A 85 -4.10 -9.10 -0.10
C TYR A 85 -2.74 -8.45 -0.01
N TRP A 86 -2.52 -7.59 0.97
CA TRP A 86 -1.23 -6.96 1.17
C TRP A 86 -0.88 -6.84 2.65
N PHE A 87 0.42 -6.82 2.92
CA PHE A 87 0.96 -6.47 4.22
C PHE A 87 2.20 -5.59 4.07
N ARG A 88 2.52 -4.86 5.13
CA ARG A 88 3.73 -4.07 5.27
C ARG A 88 4.13 -3.99 6.73
N ALA A 89 5.44 -4.09 7.01
CA ALA A 89 6.01 -3.86 8.32
C ALA A 89 7.39 -3.23 8.17
N GLU A 90 7.58 -2.03 8.70
CA GLU A 90 8.82 -1.26 8.60
C GLU A 90 9.20 -0.74 9.98
N ARG A 91 10.51 -0.79 10.29
CA ARG A 91 11.11 -0.32 11.54
C ARG A 91 12.22 0.67 11.24
N ASN A 92 12.46 1.59 12.20
CA ASN A 92 13.66 2.43 12.26
C ASN A 92 14.85 1.68 12.88
N ALA A 93 16.03 2.32 12.98
CA ALA A 93 17.23 1.74 13.61
C ALA A 93 17.01 1.44 15.10
N ALA A 94 16.22 2.26 15.80
CA ALA A 94 15.83 2.00 17.19
C ALA A 94 14.94 0.75 17.36
N GLY A 95 14.49 0.13 16.25
CA GLY A 95 13.64 -1.07 16.27
C GLY A 95 12.16 -0.79 16.43
N GLU A 96 11.75 0.48 16.43
CA GLU A 96 10.36 0.91 16.55
C GLU A 96 9.62 0.69 15.23
N TYR A 97 8.39 0.22 15.29
CA TYR A 97 7.56 0.10 14.10
C TYR A 97 7.02 1.45 13.66
N VAL A 98 7.59 2.00 12.60
CA VAL A 98 7.21 3.30 12.03
C VAL A 98 6.14 3.18 10.95
N ARG A 99 5.98 1.99 10.36
CA ARG A 99 4.92 1.70 9.41
C ARG A 99 4.56 0.22 9.45
N LYS A 100 3.30 -0.09 9.67
CA LYS A 100 2.77 -1.45 9.59
C LYS A 100 1.29 -1.44 9.23
N GLY A 101 0.85 -2.49 8.57
CA GLY A 101 -0.54 -2.64 8.17
C GLY A 101 -0.76 -3.84 7.27
N MET A 102 -2.01 -4.21 7.13
CA MET A 102 -2.47 -5.25 6.21
C MET A 102 -3.85 -4.89 5.67
N GLY A 103 -4.20 -5.47 4.56
CA GLY A 103 -5.51 -5.22 3.98
C GLY A 103 -5.87 -6.12 2.83
N ILE A 104 -7.09 -5.95 2.38
CA ILE A 104 -7.69 -6.61 1.24
C ILE A 104 -8.37 -5.58 0.34
N ASP A 105 -8.18 -5.72 -0.96
CA ASP A 105 -8.85 -4.95 -1.98
C ASP A 105 -9.54 -5.92 -2.95
N ALA A 106 -10.80 -5.68 -3.26
CA ALA A 106 -11.56 -6.44 -4.24
C ALA A 106 -12.21 -5.49 -5.25
N ASP A 107 -12.20 -5.91 -6.51
CA ASP A 107 -12.79 -5.17 -7.64
C ASP A 107 -13.50 -6.16 -8.56
N ALA A 108 -14.71 -5.85 -8.98
CA ALA A 108 -15.47 -6.67 -9.91
C ALA A 108 -16.22 -5.83 -10.93
N ASP A 109 -16.04 -6.14 -12.22
CA ASP A 109 -16.88 -5.68 -13.30
C ASP A 109 -17.90 -6.76 -13.63
N LEU A 110 -19.19 -6.52 -13.34
CA LEU A 110 -20.28 -7.43 -13.62
C LEU A 110 -20.58 -7.51 -15.12
N LEU A 111 -21.35 -8.51 -15.55
CA LEU A 111 -21.75 -8.67 -16.97
C LEU A 111 -22.51 -7.46 -17.51
N ASN A 112 -23.30 -6.80 -16.68
CA ASN A 112 -24.05 -5.57 -17.01
C ASN A 112 -23.19 -4.29 -16.94
N ARG A 113 -21.85 -4.42 -16.86
CA ARG A 113 -20.87 -3.33 -16.75
C ARG A 113 -20.97 -2.49 -15.47
N THR A 114 -21.70 -2.97 -14.47
CA THR A 114 -21.64 -2.42 -13.13
C THR A 114 -20.30 -2.76 -12.50
N ARG A 115 -19.65 -1.80 -11.85
CA ARG A 115 -18.41 -2.00 -11.13
C ARG A 115 -18.61 -1.88 -9.64
N ILE A 116 -18.07 -2.83 -8.90
CA ILE A 116 -18.07 -2.85 -7.43
C ILE A 116 -16.62 -2.91 -6.98
N LYS A 117 -16.24 -2.03 -6.03
CA LYS A 117 -14.96 -2.12 -5.32
C LYS A 117 -15.20 -2.15 -3.83
N ILE A 118 -14.42 -2.94 -3.14
CA ILE A 118 -14.44 -3.04 -1.68
C ILE A 118 -12.99 -3.06 -1.20
N GLY A 119 -12.70 -2.34 -0.15
CA GLY A 119 -11.40 -2.34 0.51
C GLY A 119 -11.56 -2.37 2.01
N ALA A 120 -10.69 -3.13 2.67
CA ALA A 120 -10.55 -3.12 4.12
C ALA A 120 -9.07 -3.15 4.47
N ALA A 121 -8.66 -2.30 5.41
CA ALA A 121 -7.29 -2.24 5.90
C ALA A 121 -7.28 -2.05 7.41
N PHE A 122 -6.29 -2.67 8.04
CA PHE A 122 -5.99 -2.51 9.44
C PHE A 122 -4.53 -2.08 9.61
N PHE A 123 -4.33 -1.05 10.38
CA PHE A 123 -3.03 -0.47 10.69
C PHE A 123 -2.84 -0.54 12.21
N PRO A 124 -2.12 -1.54 12.73
CA PRO A 124 -1.83 -1.63 14.15
C PRO A 124 -1.10 -0.38 14.66
N SER A 125 -1.17 -0.14 15.95
CA SER A 125 -0.48 0.96 16.62
C SER A 125 1.01 0.99 16.26
N ARG A 126 1.54 2.16 15.97
CA ARG A 126 2.91 2.36 15.51
C ARG A 126 3.53 3.61 16.13
N ASP A 127 4.80 3.72 15.97
CA ASP A 127 5.54 4.88 16.42
C ASP A 127 5.69 5.87 15.24
N GLU A 128 5.57 7.15 15.53
CA GLU A 128 5.73 8.24 14.56
C GLU A 128 6.87 9.14 15.02
N ASP A 129 7.98 9.07 14.31
CA ASP A 129 9.20 9.79 14.60
C ASP A 129 9.55 10.84 13.52
N PHE A 130 9.01 10.67 12.31
CA PHE A 130 9.36 11.49 11.15
C PHE A 130 8.60 12.82 11.09
N ASN A 131 7.28 12.80 11.37
CA ASN A 131 6.45 14.00 11.34
C ASN A 131 6.46 14.78 12.65
N SER A 132 7.22 14.34 13.64
CA SER A 132 7.36 14.99 14.94
C SER A 132 8.14 16.29 14.90
N ARG A 133 8.83 16.59 13.78
CA ARG A 133 9.67 17.77 13.59
C ARG A 133 10.72 17.94 14.70
N GLY A 134 11.31 16.83 15.15
CA GLY A 134 12.33 16.84 16.22
C GLY A 134 11.77 16.83 17.65
N ASN A 135 10.43 16.72 17.83
CA ASN A 135 9.82 16.66 19.15
C ASN A 135 9.75 15.23 19.74
N GLY A 136 10.61 14.32 19.26
CA GLY A 136 10.66 12.95 19.70
C GLY A 136 9.62 12.05 19.01
N THR A 137 9.55 10.80 19.44
CA THR A 137 8.64 9.79 18.93
C THR A 137 7.35 9.79 19.74
N TYR A 138 6.20 9.66 19.05
CA TYR A 138 4.90 9.50 19.73
C TYR A 138 4.14 8.30 19.16
N ARG A 139 3.31 7.69 20.00
CA ARG A 139 2.53 6.50 19.66
C ARG A 139 1.23 6.88 18.95
N LEU A 140 1.03 6.32 17.77
CA LEU A 140 -0.25 6.35 17.06
C LEU A 140 -1.07 5.11 17.40
N ALA A 141 -2.35 5.29 17.66
CA ALA A 141 -3.28 4.19 17.94
C ALA A 141 -3.53 3.31 16.70
N ASP A 142 -4.11 2.15 16.94
CA ASP A 142 -4.65 1.31 15.88
C ASP A 142 -5.69 2.07 15.08
N ARG A 143 -5.74 1.82 13.79
CA ARG A 143 -6.78 2.38 12.92
C ARG A 143 -7.24 1.37 11.88
N SER A 144 -8.48 1.48 11.48
CA SER A 144 -9.04 0.75 10.37
C SER A 144 -9.51 1.69 9.27
N ARG A 145 -9.52 1.17 8.04
CA ARG A 145 -10.12 1.83 6.88
C ARG A 145 -11.02 0.83 6.17
N LEU A 146 -12.24 1.26 5.90
CA LEU A 146 -13.19 0.53 5.08
C LEU A 146 -13.61 1.41 3.91
N SER A 147 -13.71 0.85 2.72
CA SER A 147 -14.17 1.55 1.54
C SER A 147 -15.08 0.67 0.70
N ALA A 148 -16.09 1.26 0.11
CA ALA A 148 -16.98 0.64 -0.86
C ALA A 148 -17.28 1.62 -1.99
N GLN A 149 -17.28 1.12 -3.23
CA GLN A 149 -17.68 1.89 -4.40
C GLN A 149 -18.60 1.05 -5.25
N TYR A 150 -19.69 1.64 -5.66
CA TYR A 150 -20.63 1.10 -6.63
C TYR A 150 -20.77 2.07 -7.79
N ARG A 151 -20.65 1.58 -9.03
CA ARG A 151 -20.79 2.39 -10.24
C ARG A 151 -21.53 1.61 -11.31
N THR A 152 -22.59 2.20 -11.84
CA THR A 152 -23.32 1.63 -12.97
C THR A 152 -22.56 1.82 -14.30
N ASP A 153 -23.04 1.22 -15.37
CA ASP A 153 -22.47 1.37 -16.72
C ASP A 153 -22.53 2.83 -17.17
N ARG A 154 -21.36 3.41 -17.45
CA ARG A 154 -21.24 4.80 -17.94
C ARG A 154 -21.72 5.01 -19.38
N ALA A 155 -21.97 3.95 -20.13
CA ALA A 155 -22.52 4.04 -21.49
C ALA A 155 -24.05 4.16 -21.50
N ARG A 156 -24.70 4.10 -20.32
CA ARG A 156 -26.15 4.34 -20.21
C ARG A 156 -26.46 5.83 -20.24
N ALA A 157 -27.65 6.19 -20.72
CA ALA A 157 -28.14 7.57 -20.70
C ALA A 157 -28.10 8.18 -19.29
N LEU A 158 -28.26 7.36 -18.26
CA LEU A 158 -28.12 7.75 -16.86
C LEU A 158 -27.21 6.76 -16.13
N SER A 159 -26.15 7.26 -15.52
CA SER A 159 -25.22 6.46 -14.71
C SER A 159 -25.00 7.08 -13.34
N TYR A 160 -24.78 6.23 -12.33
CA TYR A 160 -24.54 6.63 -10.95
C TYR A 160 -23.22 6.07 -10.43
N GLU A 161 -22.61 6.82 -9.54
CA GLU A 161 -21.46 6.39 -8.76
C GLU A 161 -21.70 6.76 -7.29
N ILE A 162 -21.49 5.79 -6.39
CA ILE A 162 -21.56 5.97 -4.95
C ILE A 162 -20.25 5.46 -4.37
N LYS A 163 -19.60 6.29 -3.57
CA LYS A 163 -18.41 5.93 -2.80
C LYS A 163 -18.68 6.16 -1.32
N LEU A 164 -18.30 5.22 -0.51
CA LEU A 164 -18.36 5.27 0.94
C LEU A 164 -16.96 4.95 1.46
N GLN A 165 -16.48 5.75 2.38
CA GLN A 165 -15.22 5.49 3.07
C GLN A 165 -15.36 5.84 4.54
N ARG A 166 -14.96 4.91 5.40
CA ARG A 166 -14.75 5.13 6.82
C ARG A 166 -13.28 4.90 7.14
N GLU A 167 -12.69 5.82 7.87
CA GLU A 167 -11.31 5.71 8.34
C GLU A 167 -11.22 6.21 9.78
N ASP A 168 -10.60 5.42 10.64
CA ASP A 168 -10.32 5.84 12.01
C ASP A 168 -9.14 6.82 12.00
N ASP A 169 -9.24 7.89 12.81
CA ASP A 169 -8.16 8.84 13.01
C ASP A 169 -7.15 8.27 14.01
N PRO A 170 -5.85 8.29 13.73
CA PRO A 170 -4.83 7.79 14.65
C PRO A 170 -4.70 8.60 15.95
N LEU A 171 -5.25 9.80 16.02
CA LEU A 171 -5.31 10.65 17.21
C LEU A 171 -6.66 10.56 17.95
N GLY A 172 -7.56 9.71 17.47
CA GLY A 172 -8.88 9.48 18.03
C GLY A 172 -10.00 10.02 17.12
N GLY A 173 -11.12 9.31 17.11
CA GLY A 173 -12.26 9.62 16.26
C GLY A 173 -12.32 8.77 15.00
N ALA A 174 -13.29 9.07 14.14
CA ALA A 174 -13.46 8.43 12.84
C ALA A 174 -14.02 9.43 11.82
N GLN A 175 -13.54 9.32 10.60
CA GLN A 175 -14.06 10.08 9.47
C GLN A 175 -14.95 9.18 8.61
N LEU A 176 -16.13 9.67 8.25
CA LEU A 176 -17.00 9.06 7.25
C LEU A 176 -17.11 10.02 6.06
N ALA A 177 -16.72 9.54 4.88
CA ALA A 177 -16.87 10.27 3.64
C ALA A 177 -17.86 9.54 2.72
N THR A 178 -18.76 10.31 2.10
CA THR A 178 -19.72 9.80 1.11
C THR A 178 -19.66 10.71 -0.12
N GLU A 179 -19.50 10.11 -1.29
CA GLU A 179 -19.53 10.81 -2.57
C GLU A 179 -20.61 10.16 -3.45
N ILE A 180 -21.49 10.97 -4.02
CA ILE A 180 -22.55 10.52 -4.94
C ILE A 180 -22.42 11.34 -6.22
N GLY A 181 -22.30 10.67 -7.35
CA GLY A 181 -22.24 11.25 -8.67
C GLY A 181 -23.32 10.68 -9.59
N ALA A 182 -23.85 11.52 -10.48
CA ALA A 182 -24.72 11.10 -11.56
C ALA A 182 -24.27 11.78 -12.86
N ASN A 183 -24.33 11.05 -13.98
CA ASN A 183 -24.08 11.60 -15.32
C ASN A 183 -25.24 11.19 -16.21
N TRP A 184 -25.66 12.10 -17.10
CA TRP A 184 -26.70 11.92 -18.09
C TRP A 184 -26.25 12.41 -19.45
#